data_71d7f473143c5c53533d963a4d36557d
#
_entry.id   71d7f473143c5c53533d963a4d36557d
#
_cell.length_a   1.000
_cell.length_b   1.000
_cell.length_c   1.000
_cell.angle_alpha   90.00
_cell.angle_beta   90.00
_cell.angle_gamma   90.00
#
_symmetry.space_group_name_H-M   'P 1'
#
loop_
_entity.id
_entity.type
_entity.pdbx_description
1 polymer ?
#
loop_
_entity_poly.entity_id
_entity_poly.type
_entity_poly.pdbx_seq_one_letter_code
_entity_poly.pdbx_strand_id
1 'polypeptide(L)'
;MSFFQSDIIKGDIQEMLELQQFCFRSAMNFILLDPERKMEYFEALEKLIGKQQIFYARAKLSDDPEAKSVVETMKQGVIMLGATPDTSIESMFQELLDKVQAMKDKLQSGTQD
;
A
#
# COMPACT_ATOMS: atom_id res chain seq x y z
N MET A 1 24.19 -3.01 -12.34
CA MET A 1 23.44 -1.89 -11.71
C MET A 1 22.61 -2.45 -10.59
N SER A 2 22.63 -1.85 -9.41
CA SER A 2 21.82 -2.34 -8.31
C SER A 2 20.34 -2.00 -8.52
N PHE A 3 19.47 -2.75 -7.87
CA PHE A 3 18.03 -2.57 -7.94
C PHE A 3 17.64 -1.11 -7.65
N PHE A 4 18.24 -0.51 -6.61
CA PHE A 4 17.91 0.85 -6.20
C PHE A 4 18.50 1.94 -7.07
N GLN A 5 19.38 1.60 -8.01
CA GLN A 5 19.96 2.58 -8.93
C GLN A 5 19.11 2.79 -10.20
N SER A 6 18.10 1.94 -10.41
CA SER A 6 17.17 2.09 -11.52
C SER A 6 16.31 3.34 -11.36
N ASP A 7 16.17 4.13 -12.42
CA ASP A 7 15.33 5.33 -12.41
C ASP A 7 13.86 4.97 -12.19
N ILE A 8 13.42 3.82 -12.72
CA ILE A 8 12.06 3.33 -12.53
C ILE A 8 11.81 3.04 -11.05
N ILE A 9 12.76 2.37 -10.39
CA ILE A 9 12.65 2.04 -8.97
C ILE A 9 12.67 3.29 -8.10
N LYS A 10 13.54 4.26 -8.43
CA LYS A 10 13.59 5.54 -7.72
C LYS A 10 12.26 6.28 -7.82
N GLY A 11 11.66 6.28 -9.02
CA GLY A 11 10.34 6.89 -9.23
C GLY A 11 9.24 6.19 -8.42
N ASP A 12 9.26 4.86 -8.40
CA ASP A 12 8.30 4.08 -7.62
C ASP A 12 8.40 4.42 -6.13
N ILE A 13 9.63 4.49 -5.61
CA ILE A 13 9.85 4.82 -4.21
C ILE A 13 9.33 6.22 -3.89
N GLN A 14 9.62 7.19 -4.75
CA GLN A 14 9.17 8.56 -4.56
C GLN A 14 7.65 8.65 -4.51
N GLU A 15 6.96 7.99 -5.43
CA GLU A 15 5.50 7.99 -5.47
C GLU A 15 4.91 7.29 -4.25
N MET A 16 5.50 6.18 -3.83
CA MET A 16 5.05 5.46 -2.64
C MET A 16 5.22 6.31 -1.38
N LEU A 17 6.34 7.03 -1.26
CA LEU A 17 6.57 7.91 -0.11
C LEU A 17 5.54 9.03 -0.05
N GLU A 18 5.23 9.64 -1.18
CA GLU A 18 4.22 10.70 -1.25
C GLU A 18 2.84 10.19 -0.84
N LEU A 19 2.47 9.01 -1.34
CA LEU A 19 1.20 8.38 -0.99
C LEU A 19 1.15 7.99 0.49
N GLN A 20 2.26 7.47 1.03
CA GLN A 20 2.35 7.12 2.44
C GLN A 20 2.13 8.35 3.33
N GLN A 21 2.74 9.46 2.97
CA GLN A 21 2.57 10.71 3.74
C GLN A 21 1.12 11.20 3.70
N PHE A 22 0.51 11.16 2.53
CA PHE A 22 -0.90 11.55 2.40
C PHE A 22 -1.80 10.63 3.22
N CYS A 23 -1.61 9.31 3.11
CA CYS A 23 -2.41 8.34 3.85
C CYS A 23 -2.23 8.47 5.35
N PHE A 24 -1.00 8.72 5.80
CA PHE A 24 -0.72 8.90 7.22
C PHE A 24 -1.46 10.13 7.78
N ARG A 25 -1.37 11.27 7.08
CA ARG A 25 -2.06 12.49 7.50
C ARG A 25 -3.57 12.30 7.53
N SER A 26 -4.11 11.63 6.50
CA SER A 26 -5.55 11.38 6.41
C SER A 26 -6.02 10.44 7.52
N ALA A 27 -5.24 9.39 7.81
CA ALA A 27 -5.56 8.45 8.88
C ALA A 27 -5.58 9.12 10.24
N MET A 28 -4.62 10.02 10.49
CA MET A 28 -4.54 10.76 11.75
C MET A 28 -5.76 11.66 11.97
N ASN A 29 -6.37 12.13 10.91
CA ASN A 29 -7.50 13.07 10.96
C ASN A 29 -8.80 12.44 10.47
N PHE A 30 -8.87 11.11 10.38
CA PHE A 30 -9.96 10.41 9.70
C PHE A 30 -11.34 10.81 10.21
N ILE A 31 -11.51 10.93 11.53
CA ILE A 31 -12.80 11.27 12.13
C ILE A 31 -13.29 12.65 11.67
N LEU A 32 -12.34 13.55 11.39
CA LEU A 32 -12.65 14.94 11.00
C LEU A 32 -12.92 15.09 9.50
N LEU A 33 -12.65 14.04 8.71
CA LEU A 33 -12.83 14.11 7.26
C LEU A 33 -14.30 14.00 6.89
N ASP A 34 -14.73 14.79 5.91
CA ASP A 34 -16.05 14.61 5.32
C ASP A 34 -16.05 13.37 4.41
N PRO A 35 -17.22 12.91 3.93
CA PRO A 35 -17.28 11.70 3.10
C PRO A 35 -16.42 11.77 1.85
N GLU A 36 -16.33 12.93 1.20
CA GLU A 36 -15.51 13.09 0.00
C GLU A 36 -14.03 12.88 0.32
N ARG A 37 -13.54 13.45 1.41
CA ARG A 37 -12.15 13.29 1.84
C ARG A 37 -11.84 11.88 2.31
N LYS A 38 -12.80 11.23 2.95
CA LYS A 38 -12.66 9.81 3.31
C LYS A 38 -12.50 8.95 2.06
N MET A 39 -13.27 9.24 1.01
CA MET A 39 -13.15 8.52 -0.25
C MET A 39 -11.78 8.75 -0.89
N GLU A 40 -11.28 9.98 -0.89
CA GLU A 40 -9.93 10.30 -1.39
C GLU A 40 -8.87 9.49 -0.65
N TYR A 41 -9.02 9.36 0.67
CA TYR A 41 -8.11 8.57 1.50
C TYR A 41 -8.14 7.10 1.08
N PHE A 42 -9.33 6.51 0.93
CA PHE A 42 -9.45 5.11 0.53
C PHE A 42 -8.88 4.88 -0.86
N GLU A 43 -9.10 5.79 -1.79
CA GLU A 43 -8.54 5.69 -3.14
C GLU A 43 -7.01 5.79 -3.12
N ALA A 44 -6.47 6.65 -2.25
CA ALA A 44 -5.02 6.75 -2.09
C ALA A 44 -4.43 5.47 -1.49
N LEU A 45 -5.13 4.84 -0.54
CA LEU A 45 -4.71 3.54 0.00
C LEU A 45 -4.66 2.48 -1.08
N GLU A 46 -5.70 2.39 -1.92
CA GLU A 46 -5.71 1.44 -3.03
C GLU A 46 -4.52 1.68 -3.97
N LYS A 47 -4.26 2.94 -4.29
CA LYS A 47 -3.16 3.30 -5.17
C LYS A 47 -1.82 2.93 -4.56
N LEU A 48 -1.65 3.19 -3.26
CA LEU A 48 -0.42 2.83 -2.54
C LEU A 48 -0.21 1.32 -2.55
N ILE A 49 -1.24 0.56 -2.23
CA ILE A 49 -1.16 -0.91 -2.22
C ILE A 49 -0.82 -1.43 -3.62
N GLY A 50 -1.45 -0.88 -4.66
CA GLY A 50 -1.17 -1.26 -6.05
C GLY A 50 0.27 -1.00 -6.44
N LYS A 51 0.83 0.14 -6.04
CA LYS A 51 2.23 0.46 -6.30
C LYS A 51 3.17 -0.46 -5.53
N GLN A 52 2.81 -0.83 -4.31
CA GLN A 52 3.59 -1.79 -3.52
C GLN A 52 3.58 -3.17 -4.17
N GLN A 53 2.45 -3.59 -4.76
CA GLN A 53 2.38 -4.85 -5.50
C GLN A 53 3.34 -4.86 -6.69
N ILE A 54 3.37 -3.78 -7.46
CA ILE A 54 4.26 -3.65 -8.61
C ILE A 54 5.73 -3.63 -8.16
N PHE A 55 6.02 -2.88 -7.12
CA PHE A 55 7.37 -2.79 -6.57
C PHE A 55 7.84 -4.16 -6.08
N TYR A 56 6.98 -4.88 -5.37
CA TYR A 56 7.27 -6.23 -4.90
C TYR A 56 7.60 -7.17 -6.07
N ALA A 57 6.79 -7.12 -7.13
CA ALA A 57 7.01 -7.98 -8.30
C ALA A 57 8.37 -7.71 -8.93
N ARG A 58 8.78 -6.45 -9.03
CA ARG A 58 10.10 -6.08 -9.55
C ARG A 58 11.21 -6.55 -8.64
N ALA A 59 11.06 -6.37 -7.33
CA ALA A 59 12.06 -6.80 -6.35
C ALA A 59 12.23 -8.31 -6.38
N LYS A 60 11.13 -9.05 -6.48
CA LYS A 60 11.12 -10.51 -6.51
C LYS A 60 11.87 -11.07 -7.71
N LEU A 61 11.81 -10.38 -8.85
CA LEU A 61 12.48 -10.80 -10.08
C LEU A 61 13.95 -10.40 -10.13
N SER A 62 14.41 -9.57 -9.20
CA SER A 62 15.79 -9.12 -9.18
C SER A 62 16.70 -10.13 -8.47
N ASP A 63 17.93 -10.30 -8.97
CA ASP A 63 18.95 -11.10 -8.32
C ASP A 63 19.75 -10.32 -7.28
N ASP A 64 19.49 -9.02 -7.16
CA ASP A 64 20.21 -8.14 -6.24
C ASP A 64 19.87 -8.52 -4.79
N PRO A 65 20.87 -8.76 -3.92
CA PRO A 65 20.60 -9.02 -2.50
C PRO A 65 19.81 -7.93 -1.80
N GLU A 66 19.98 -6.67 -2.20
CA GLU A 66 19.21 -5.56 -1.64
C GLU A 66 17.73 -5.69 -1.95
N ALA A 67 17.39 -6.12 -3.18
CA ALA A 67 16.01 -6.35 -3.57
C ALA A 67 15.38 -7.48 -2.76
N LYS A 68 16.14 -8.54 -2.52
CA LYS A 68 15.66 -9.67 -1.70
C LYS A 68 15.38 -9.25 -0.27
N SER A 69 16.20 -8.38 0.28
CA SER A 69 15.99 -7.82 1.61
C SER A 69 14.72 -6.97 1.66
N VAL A 70 14.45 -6.21 0.60
CA VAL A 70 13.24 -5.39 0.48
C VAL A 70 11.98 -6.25 0.49
N VAL A 71 12.00 -7.40 -0.19
CA VAL A 71 10.85 -8.31 -0.21
C VAL A 71 10.45 -8.71 1.21
N GLU A 72 11.44 -9.05 2.06
CA GLU A 72 11.16 -9.41 3.44
C GLU A 72 10.63 -8.23 4.24
N THR A 73 11.20 -7.04 4.04
CA THR A 73 10.73 -5.82 4.70
C THR A 73 9.28 -5.48 4.29
N MET A 74 8.95 -5.65 3.02
CA MET A 74 7.60 -5.40 2.53
C MET A 74 6.58 -6.34 3.17
N LYS A 75 6.95 -7.59 3.37
CA LYS A 75 6.08 -8.56 4.04
C LYS A 75 5.73 -8.09 5.45
N GLN A 76 6.72 -7.61 6.19
CA GLN A 76 6.48 -7.07 7.53
C GLN A 76 5.61 -5.81 7.45
N GLY A 77 5.83 -4.97 6.45
CA GLY A 77 5.06 -3.74 6.26
C GLY A 77 3.57 -3.99 6.05
N VAL A 78 3.21 -4.97 5.21
CA VAL A 78 1.79 -5.25 4.96
C VAL A 78 1.12 -5.87 6.18
N ILE A 79 1.85 -6.64 6.99
CA ILE A 79 1.34 -7.15 8.26
C ILE A 79 1.04 -5.98 9.20
N MET A 80 1.91 -4.99 9.26
CA MET A 80 1.71 -3.79 10.08
C MET A 80 0.50 -2.98 9.61
N LEU A 81 0.16 -3.04 8.32
CA LEU A 81 -1.03 -2.36 7.78
C LEU A 81 -2.33 -3.11 8.09
N GLY A 82 -2.24 -4.30 8.67
CA GLY A 82 -3.41 -5.04 9.11
C GLY A 82 -3.67 -6.34 8.36
N ALA A 83 -2.79 -6.74 7.46
CA ALA A 83 -2.92 -8.04 6.78
C ALA A 83 -2.65 -9.16 7.78
N THR A 84 -3.41 -10.24 7.67
CA THR A 84 -3.16 -11.44 8.44
C THR A 84 -1.87 -12.10 7.94
N PRO A 85 -0.93 -12.46 8.84
CA PRO A 85 0.29 -13.14 8.41
C PRO A 85 -0.02 -14.37 7.56
N ASP A 86 0.63 -14.45 6.39
CA ASP A 86 0.42 -15.53 5.43
C ASP A 86 1.78 -15.87 4.83
N THR A 87 1.87 -17.05 4.21
CA THR A 87 3.07 -17.47 3.47
C THR A 87 3.19 -16.72 2.14
N SER A 88 2.10 -16.21 1.61
CA SER A 88 2.05 -15.48 0.33
C SER A 88 1.80 -14.00 0.58
N ILE A 89 2.76 -13.17 0.18
CA ILE A 89 2.61 -11.72 0.27
C ILE A 89 1.54 -11.23 -0.73
N GLU A 90 1.35 -11.96 -1.83
CA GLU A 90 0.31 -11.65 -2.81
C GLU A 90 -1.08 -11.75 -2.18
N SER A 91 -1.30 -12.80 -1.38
CA SER A 91 -2.55 -12.96 -0.63
C SER A 91 -2.75 -11.83 0.38
N MET A 92 -1.67 -11.39 1.02
CA MET A 92 -1.74 -10.28 1.97
C MET A 92 -2.13 -8.97 1.29
N PHE A 93 -1.56 -8.69 0.11
CA PHE A 93 -1.95 -7.51 -0.67
C PHE A 93 -3.43 -7.58 -1.06
N GLN A 94 -3.90 -8.74 -1.51
CA GLN A 94 -5.29 -8.91 -1.91
C GLN A 94 -6.24 -8.70 -0.72
N GLU A 95 -5.87 -9.22 0.45
CA GLU A 95 -6.65 -9.01 1.67
C GLU A 95 -6.80 -7.51 1.99
N LEU A 96 -5.70 -6.75 1.87
CA LEU A 96 -5.74 -5.31 2.11
C LEU A 96 -6.63 -4.59 1.10
N LEU A 97 -6.53 -4.95 -0.18
CA LEU A 97 -7.38 -4.37 -1.23
C LEU A 97 -8.86 -4.66 -0.96
N ASP A 98 -9.18 -5.88 -0.56
CA ASP A 98 -10.55 -6.26 -0.24
C ASP A 98 -11.09 -5.47 0.95
N LYS A 99 -10.27 -5.24 1.96
CA LYS A 99 -10.65 -4.43 3.12
C LYS A 99 -10.93 -2.98 2.73
N VAL A 100 -10.09 -2.40 1.88
CA VAL A 100 -10.29 -1.02 1.42
C VAL A 100 -11.56 -0.94 0.57
N GLN A 101 -11.80 -1.91 -0.29
CA GLN A 101 -13.01 -1.94 -1.11
C GLN A 101 -14.26 -2.00 -0.22
N ALA A 102 -14.23 -2.81 0.82
CA ALA A 102 -15.34 -2.91 1.77
C ALA A 102 -15.61 -1.57 2.46
N MET A 103 -14.55 -0.84 2.83
CA MET A 103 -14.68 0.48 3.45
C MET A 103 -15.28 1.50 2.47
N LYS A 104 -14.86 1.45 1.21
CA LYS A 104 -15.41 2.31 0.16
C LYS A 104 -16.90 2.04 -0.04
N ASP A 105 -17.28 0.77 -0.08
CA ASP A 105 -18.67 0.36 -0.26
C ASP A 105 -19.55 0.85 0.88
N LYS A 106 -19.07 0.74 2.11
CA LYS A 106 -19.77 1.26 3.28
C LYS A 106 -19.98 2.77 3.18
N LEU A 107 -18.95 3.49 2.79
CA LEU A 107 -19.02 4.94 2.67
C LEU A 107 -20.02 5.35 1.59
N GLN A 108 -20.01 4.67 0.45
CA GLN A 108 -20.91 4.96 -0.66
C GLN A 108 -22.36 4.63 -0.33
N SER A 109 -22.61 3.62 0.51
CA SER A 109 -23.95 3.26 0.91
C SER A 109 -24.52 4.15 2.01
N GLY A 110 -23.71 5.07 2.55
CA GLY A 110 -24.12 5.94 3.63
C GLY A 110 -24.04 5.31 5.01
N THR A 111 -23.54 4.07 5.12
CA THR A 111 -23.36 3.40 6.41
C THR A 111 -21.94 3.71 6.91
N GLN A 112 -21.82 4.55 7.89
CA GLN A 112 -20.53 5.02 8.42
C GLN A 112 -20.30 4.61 9.87
N ASP A 113 -20.62 3.44 10.19
CA ASP A 113 -20.43 2.95 11.56
C ASP A 113 -19.04 2.43 11.83
#